data_ed1fe81415e4833b39b9c5b0b3f8f86a
#
_entry.id   ed1fe81415e4833b39b9c5b0b3f8f86a
#
_cell.length_a   1.000
_cell.length_b   1.000
_cell.length_c   1.000
_cell.angle_alpha   90.00
_cell.angle_beta   90.00
_cell.angle_gamma   90.00
#
_symmetry.space_group_name_H-M   'P 1'
#
loop_
_entity.id
_entity.type
_entity.pdbx_description
1 polymer ?
#
loop_
_entity_poly.entity_id
_entity_poly.type
_entity_poly.pdbx_seq_one_letter_code
_entity_poly.pdbx_strand_id
1 'polypeptide(L)'
;MCIRDRDGTVRAQVAEQESRHEKTREVTKGKFSSAWIEHGKAPKDGTYEYMILIQPSSSDLEELRKTLPYKVLQRDQTAHVVYDKETGITGYAAFETYQSANDKVVASIPAETMVMVAQESDKSIRLSVCDPNLNIEEKTYTTKEPSRPIRKEICLKGRWTLKSPMENVTLRQQGENTVLTVICQHGQPVEMLMENK
;
A
#
# COMPACT_ATOMS: atom_id res chain seq x y z
N MET A 1 -5.94 -19.28 1.46
CA MET A 1 -4.77 -18.44 1.13
C MET A 1 -4.13 -19.01 -0.12
N CYS A 2 -4.02 -18.23 -1.18
CA CYS A 2 -3.27 -18.60 -2.39
C CYS A 2 -2.00 -17.76 -2.43
N ILE A 3 -0.86 -18.40 -2.64
CA ILE A 3 0.44 -17.73 -2.82
C ILE A 3 0.89 -18.04 -4.24
N ARG A 4 1.20 -17.02 -5.02
CA ARG A 4 1.82 -17.12 -6.34
C ARG A 4 3.11 -16.33 -6.33
N ASP A 5 4.19 -16.98 -6.69
CA ASP A 5 5.48 -16.32 -6.94
C ASP A 5 5.91 -16.57 -8.39
N ARG A 6 6.68 -15.65 -8.96
CA ARG A 6 7.26 -15.77 -10.30
C ARG A 6 8.63 -16.44 -10.29
N ASP A 7 9.40 -16.25 -9.21
CA ASP A 7 10.84 -16.54 -9.19
C ASP A 7 11.27 -17.51 -8.09
N GLY A 8 10.35 -17.96 -7.21
CA GLY A 8 10.67 -18.84 -6.10
C GLY A 8 9.77 -20.06 -6.00
N THR A 9 10.22 -21.06 -5.27
CA THR A 9 9.43 -22.25 -4.96
C THR A 9 8.56 -21.99 -3.75
N VAL A 10 7.23 -22.08 -3.92
CA VAL A 10 6.29 -21.98 -2.79
C VAL A 10 6.29 -23.31 -2.04
N ARG A 11 6.56 -23.25 -0.73
CA ARG A 11 6.45 -24.34 0.21
C ARG A 11 5.26 -24.10 1.14
N ALA A 12 4.56 -25.16 1.51
CA ALA A 12 3.48 -25.12 2.49
C ALA A 12 3.53 -26.36 3.36
N GLN A 13 3.20 -26.19 4.64
CA GLN A 13 3.08 -27.30 5.59
C GLN A 13 2.01 -27.02 6.63
N VAL A 14 1.51 -28.09 7.23
CA VAL A 14 0.76 -28.05 8.49
C VAL A 14 1.59 -28.79 9.52
N ALA A 15 2.04 -28.08 10.53
CA ALA A 15 2.90 -28.66 11.58
C ALA A 15 2.47 -28.21 12.96
N GLU A 16 2.77 -29.04 13.96
CA GLU A 16 2.68 -28.63 15.35
C GLU A 16 3.79 -27.64 15.66
N GLN A 17 3.42 -26.51 16.28
CA GLN A 17 4.36 -25.51 16.78
C GLN A 17 4.18 -25.37 18.28
N GLU A 18 5.29 -25.12 18.96
CA GLU A 18 5.34 -24.88 20.39
C GLU A 18 5.80 -23.44 20.64
N SER A 19 5.13 -22.77 21.54
CA SER A 19 5.53 -21.45 22.03
C SER A 19 5.60 -21.49 23.55
N ARG A 20 6.49 -20.69 24.14
CA ARG A 20 6.63 -20.57 25.59
C ARG A 20 6.35 -19.13 26.01
N HIS A 21 5.46 -18.97 26.97
CA HIS A 21 5.21 -17.66 27.55
C HIS A 21 6.48 -17.12 28.21
N GLU A 22 6.82 -15.87 27.92
CA GLU A 22 8.09 -15.28 28.32
C GLU A 22 8.33 -15.33 29.84
N LYS A 23 7.34 -14.96 30.64
CA LYS A 23 7.45 -14.86 32.11
C LYS A 23 7.12 -16.17 32.82
N THR A 24 5.99 -16.80 32.49
CA THR A 24 5.50 -18.01 33.20
C THR A 24 6.17 -19.28 32.68
N ARG A 25 6.82 -19.23 31.49
CA ARG A 25 7.41 -20.38 30.79
C ARG A 25 6.41 -21.48 30.44
N GLU A 26 5.13 -21.16 30.57
CA GLU A 26 4.04 -22.07 30.21
C GLU A 26 4.08 -22.37 28.71
N VAL A 27 3.89 -23.64 28.36
CA VAL A 27 3.98 -24.12 26.99
C VAL A 27 2.60 -24.16 26.38
N THR A 28 2.49 -23.52 25.21
CA THR A 28 1.31 -23.59 24.34
C THR A 28 1.67 -24.33 23.07
N LYS A 29 0.87 -25.32 22.68
CA LYS A 29 1.03 -26.11 21.46
C LYS A 29 -0.19 -25.95 20.55
N GLY A 30 0.03 -25.97 19.25
CA GLY A 30 -1.05 -25.92 18.27
C GLY A 30 -0.58 -26.33 16.87
N LYS A 31 -1.51 -26.78 16.04
CA LYS A 31 -1.24 -27.05 14.63
C LYS A 31 -1.47 -25.75 13.84
N PHE A 32 -0.44 -25.35 13.09
CA PHE A 32 -0.46 -24.14 12.27
C PHE A 32 -0.15 -24.48 10.81
N SER A 33 -0.89 -23.81 9.92
CA SER A 33 -0.54 -23.80 8.51
C SER A 33 0.49 -22.70 8.26
N SER A 34 1.62 -23.07 7.67
CA SER A 34 2.68 -22.15 7.28
C SER A 34 2.92 -22.26 5.79
N ALA A 35 3.18 -21.13 5.14
CA ALA A 35 3.63 -21.12 3.76
C ALA A 35 4.75 -20.08 3.60
N TRP A 36 5.74 -20.40 2.78
CA TRP A 36 6.85 -19.49 2.50
C TRP A 36 7.35 -19.66 1.07
N ILE A 37 8.01 -18.62 0.58
CA ILE A 37 8.68 -18.62 -0.72
C ILE A 37 10.15 -18.90 -0.47
N GLU A 38 10.69 -19.93 -1.13
CA GLU A 38 12.07 -20.36 -0.95
C GLU A 38 12.95 -19.73 -2.02
N HIS A 39 13.84 -18.83 -1.61
CA HIS A 39 14.81 -18.16 -2.49
C HIS A 39 16.20 -18.81 -2.45
N GLY A 40 16.32 -20.00 -1.84
CA GLY A 40 17.59 -20.69 -1.68
C GLY A 40 18.46 -20.12 -0.55
N LYS A 41 19.74 -20.49 -0.55
CA LYS A 41 20.70 -20.12 0.48
C LYS A 41 21.39 -18.79 0.12
N ALA A 42 21.32 -17.79 1.00
CA ALA A 42 21.90 -16.46 0.83
C ALA A 42 21.51 -15.78 -0.50
N PRO A 43 20.21 -15.59 -0.77
CA PRO A 43 19.76 -14.99 -2.02
C PRO A 43 20.26 -13.55 -2.15
N LYS A 44 20.61 -13.16 -3.39
CA LYS A 44 20.90 -11.77 -3.75
C LYS A 44 19.79 -11.28 -4.65
N ASP A 45 19.34 -10.06 -4.42
CA ASP A 45 18.30 -9.38 -5.21
C ASP A 45 16.98 -10.19 -5.33
N GLY A 46 16.70 -11.01 -4.31
CA GLY A 46 15.47 -11.80 -4.26
C GLY A 46 14.23 -10.91 -4.19
N THR A 47 13.27 -11.18 -5.06
CA THR A 47 11.97 -10.50 -5.07
C THR A 47 10.86 -11.50 -4.82
N TYR A 48 9.74 -11.03 -4.30
CA TYR A 48 8.54 -11.85 -4.16
C TYR A 48 7.29 -11.02 -4.48
N GLU A 49 6.27 -11.74 -4.92
CA GLU A 49 4.94 -11.18 -5.19
C GLU A 49 3.90 -12.21 -4.76
N TYR A 50 2.96 -11.80 -3.91
CA TYR A 50 1.91 -12.70 -3.47
C TYR A 50 0.56 -12.00 -3.37
N MET A 51 -0.49 -12.78 -3.46
CA MET A 51 -1.87 -12.35 -3.27
C MET A 51 -2.56 -13.25 -2.24
N ILE A 52 -3.31 -12.65 -1.35
CA ILE A 52 -4.12 -13.36 -0.36
C ILE A 52 -5.58 -13.30 -0.78
N LEU A 53 -6.19 -14.45 -0.95
CA LEU A 53 -7.61 -14.59 -1.22
C LEU A 53 -8.33 -15.07 0.03
N ILE A 54 -9.47 -14.45 0.32
CA ILE A 54 -10.30 -14.82 1.46
C ILE A 54 -11.36 -15.81 0.98
N GLN A 55 -11.32 -17.05 1.48
CA GLN A 55 -12.27 -18.12 1.19
C GLN A 55 -12.56 -18.34 -0.32
N PRO A 56 -11.52 -18.46 -1.16
CA PRO A 56 -11.74 -18.66 -2.60
C PRO A 56 -12.38 -20.01 -2.87
N SER A 57 -13.27 -20.05 -3.85
CA SER A 57 -13.75 -21.31 -4.43
C SER A 57 -12.69 -21.93 -5.35
N SER A 58 -12.88 -23.20 -5.73
CA SER A 58 -11.99 -23.85 -6.70
C SER A 58 -12.04 -23.15 -8.08
N SER A 59 -13.21 -22.63 -8.46
CA SER A 59 -13.40 -21.87 -9.70
C SER A 59 -12.64 -20.56 -9.70
N ASP A 60 -12.65 -19.82 -8.56
CA ASP A 60 -11.89 -18.57 -8.41
C ASP A 60 -10.38 -18.81 -8.57
N LEU A 61 -9.88 -19.92 -8.02
CA LEU A 61 -8.48 -20.30 -8.16
C LEU A 61 -8.10 -20.65 -9.59
N GLU A 62 -8.98 -21.36 -10.34
CA GLU A 62 -8.76 -21.68 -11.73
C GLU A 62 -8.79 -20.45 -12.64
N GLU A 63 -9.65 -19.48 -12.36
CA GLU A 63 -9.69 -18.20 -13.09
C GLU A 63 -8.44 -17.37 -12.84
N LEU A 64 -8.00 -17.26 -11.58
CA LEU A 64 -6.79 -16.53 -11.19
C LEU A 64 -5.51 -17.14 -11.75
N ARG A 65 -5.48 -18.44 -12.03
CA ARG A 65 -4.37 -19.07 -12.75
C ARG A 65 -4.24 -18.56 -14.18
N LYS A 66 -5.35 -18.21 -14.81
CA LYS A 66 -5.40 -17.71 -16.19
C LYS A 66 -5.13 -16.22 -16.27
N THR A 67 -5.76 -15.44 -15.38
CA THR A 67 -5.71 -13.99 -15.44
C THR A 67 -5.58 -13.41 -14.02
N LEU A 68 -4.52 -12.62 -13.79
CA LEU A 68 -4.38 -11.89 -12.54
C LEU A 68 -5.34 -10.69 -12.52
N PRO A 69 -6.05 -10.44 -11.39
CA PRO A 69 -6.96 -9.30 -11.25
C PRO A 69 -6.22 -7.96 -11.14
N TYR A 70 -4.92 -7.98 -11.01
CA TYR A 70 -4.09 -6.78 -10.88
C TYR A 70 -2.96 -6.73 -11.91
N LYS A 71 -2.31 -5.57 -12.00
CA LYS A 71 -1.11 -5.34 -12.80
C LYS A 71 -0.10 -4.56 -11.97
N VAL A 72 1.11 -5.07 -11.84
CA VAL A 72 2.24 -4.32 -11.30
C VAL A 72 2.71 -3.35 -12.37
N LEU A 73 2.61 -2.05 -12.11
CA LEU A 73 3.01 -0.97 -13.02
C LEU A 73 4.47 -0.57 -12.80
N GLN A 74 4.93 -0.59 -11.54
CA GLN A 74 6.32 -0.36 -11.14
C GLN A 74 6.64 -1.20 -9.92
N ARG A 75 7.87 -1.73 -9.85
CA ARG A 75 8.39 -2.46 -8.70
C ARG A 75 9.91 -2.32 -8.68
N ASP A 76 10.38 -1.31 -7.98
CA ASP A 76 11.80 -1.01 -7.80
C ASP A 76 12.04 -0.37 -6.42
N GLN A 77 13.24 0.13 -6.18
CA GLN A 77 13.60 0.77 -4.91
C GLN A 77 12.91 2.12 -4.70
N THR A 78 12.43 2.76 -5.75
CA THR A 78 11.75 4.06 -5.67
C THR A 78 10.30 3.89 -5.25
N ALA A 79 9.56 2.96 -5.89
CA ALA A 79 8.16 2.77 -5.59
C ALA A 79 7.64 1.37 -6.00
N HIS A 80 6.59 0.94 -5.32
CA HIS A 80 5.70 -0.11 -5.81
C HIS A 80 4.38 0.52 -6.24
N VAL A 81 3.98 0.26 -7.49
CA VAL A 81 2.72 0.76 -8.06
C VAL A 81 1.93 -0.41 -8.62
N VAL A 82 0.72 -0.59 -8.12
CA VAL A 82 -0.16 -1.71 -8.48
C VAL A 82 -1.52 -1.18 -8.89
N TYR A 83 -2.01 -1.64 -10.02
CA TYR A 83 -3.35 -1.38 -10.53
C TYR A 83 -4.24 -2.60 -10.35
N ASP A 84 -5.35 -2.43 -9.65
CA ASP A 84 -6.41 -3.43 -9.55
C ASP A 84 -7.41 -3.24 -10.69
N LYS A 85 -7.61 -4.29 -11.49
CA LYS A 85 -8.46 -4.24 -12.69
C LYS A 85 -9.95 -4.32 -12.36
N GLU A 86 -10.30 -4.91 -11.22
CA GLU A 86 -11.71 -5.09 -10.82
C GLU A 86 -12.29 -3.80 -10.25
N THR A 87 -11.52 -3.11 -9.41
CA THR A 87 -11.96 -1.87 -8.76
C THR A 87 -11.55 -0.61 -9.50
N GLY A 88 -10.59 -0.72 -10.44
CA GLY A 88 -10.00 0.44 -11.11
C GLY A 88 -9.08 1.27 -10.21
N ILE A 89 -8.70 0.74 -9.05
CA ILE A 89 -7.86 1.44 -8.07
C ILE A 89 -6.39 1.26 -8.42
N THR A 90 -5.63 2.35 -8.37
CA THR A 90 -4.16 2.31 -8.40
C THR A 90 -3.63 2.62 -7.01
N GLY A 91 -2.84 1.70 -6.45
CA GLY A 91 -2.11 1.87 -5.19
C GLY A 91 -0.64 2.18 -5.43
N TYR A 92 -0.11 3.13 -4.69
CA TYR A 92 1.28 3.59 -4.72
C TYR A 92 1.87 3.44 -3.32
N ALA A 93 3.04 2.84 -3.23
CA ALA A 93 3.91 2.88 -2.06
C ALA A 93 5.24 3.50 -2.50
N ALA A 94 5.44 4.78 -2.20
CA ALA A 94 6.65 5.52 -2.53
C ALA A 94 7.65 5.43 -1.38
N PHE A 95 8.77 4.75 -1.59
CA PHE A 95 9.89 4.67 -0.64
C PHE A 95 10.81 5.87 -0.80
N GLU A 96 11.02 6.30 -2.06
CA GLU A 96 11.67 7.53 -2.45
C GLU A 96 10.68 8.42 -3.21
N THR A 97 11.10 9.61 -3.62
CA THR A 97 10.22 10.48 -4.43
C THR A 97 9.88 9.83 -5.75
N TYR A 98 8.61 9.44 -5.89
CA TYR A 98 8.05 8.90 -7.14
C TYR A 98 7.72 10.02 -8.11
N GLN A 99 8.07 9.83 -9.38
CA GLN A 99 7.70 10.72 -10.49
C GLN A 99 7.30 9.90 -11.71
N SER A 100 6.24 10.28 -12.39
CA SER A 100 5.80 9.57 -13.58
C SER A 100 5.30 10.50 -14.68
N ALA A 101 5.91 10.36 -15.85
CA ALA A 101 5.42 11.01 -17.08
C ALA A 101 4.18 10.30 -17.65
N ASN A 102 4.08 8.99 -17.47
CA ASN A 102 3.07 8.13 -18.10
C ASN A 102 1.80 7.90 -17.23
N ASP A 103 1.85 8.24 -15.95
CA ASP A 103 0.67 8.17 -15.10
C ASP A 103 -0.36 9.21 -15.54
N LYS A 104 -1.64 8.86 -15.49
CA LYS A 104 -2.72 9.75 -15.97
C LYS A 104 -3.13 10.80 -14.93
N VAL A 105 -2.95 10.49 -13.65
CA VAL A 105 -3.43 11.31 -12.53
C VAL A 105 -2.29 11.84 -11.69
N VAL A 106 -1.33 10.98 -11.35
CA VAL A 106 -0.24 11.32 -10.44
C VAL A 106 0.98 11.78 -11.22
N ALA A 107 1.48 12.98 -10.95
CA ALA A 107 2.75 13.46 -11.48
C ALA A 107 3.91 13.12 -10.52
N SER A 108 3.72 13.34 -9.21
CA SER A 108 4.72 12.96 -8.20
C SER A 108 4.12 12.71 -6.83
N ILE A 109 4.79 11.83 -6.07
CA ILE A 109 4.51 11.51 -4.66
C ILE A 109 5.83 11.63 -3.90
N PRO A 110 5.87 12.31 -2.74
CA PRO A 110 7.07 12.39 -1.92
C PRO A 110 7.42 11.02 -1.31
N ALA A 111 8.67 10.88 -0.87
CA ALA A 111 9.14 9.69 -0.16
C ALA A 111 8.29 9.36 1.07
N GLU A 112 8.31 8.09 1.47
CA GLU A 112 7.60 7.57 2.66
C GLU A 112 6.11 7.91 2.64
N THR A 113 5.45 7.72 1.49
CA THR A 113 4.05 8.06 1.30
C THR A 113 3.31 6.95 0.58
N MET A 114 2.14 6.62 1.08
CA MET A 114 1.20 5.72 0.40
C MET A 114 0.04 6.54 -0.16
N VAL A 115 -0.33 6.24 -1.39
CA VAL A 115 -1.46 6.88 -2.08
C VAL A 115 -2.32 5.81 -2.74
N MET A 116 -3.62 5.98 -2.69
CA MET A 116 -4.58 5.21 -3.51
C MET A 116 -5.41 6.18 -4.32
N VAL A 117 -5.59 5.86 -5.60
CA VAL A 117 -6.42 6.61 -6.53
C VAL A 117 -7.48 5.68 -7.09
N ALA A 118 -8.75 5.99 -6.83
CA ALA A 118 -9.91 5.34 -7.44
C ALA A 118 -10.58 6.30 -8.41
N GLN A 119 -10.79 5.85 -9.66
CA GLN A 119 -11.56 6.63 -10.64
C GLN A 119 -13.04 6.48 -10.34
N GLU A 120 -13.71 7.55 -9.96
CA GLU A 120 -15.17 7.56 -9.68
C GLU A 120 -15.99 7.91 -10.94
N SER A 121 -15.44 8.79 -11.77
CA SER A 121 -15.99 9.18 -13.08
C SER A 121 -14.89 9.80 -13.95
N ASP A 122 -15.21 10.17 -15.19
CA ASP A 122 -14.25 10.83 -16.09
C ASP A 122 -13.68 12.14 -15.50
N LYS A 123 -14.39 12.77 -14.57
CA LYS A 123 -14.03 14.05 -13.96
C LYS A 123 -13.85 14.00 -12.44
N SER A 124 -13.92 12.85 -11.83
CA SER A 124 -13.78 12.75 -10.38
C SER A 124 -12.95 11.53 -9.97
N ILE A 125 -12.15 11.73 -8.93
CA ILE A 125 -11.36 10.69 -8.30
C ILE A 125 -11.57 10.72 -6.79
N ARG A 126 -11.53 9.53 -6.17
CA ARG A 126 -11.29 9.38 -4.74
C ARG A 126 -9.81 9.18 -4.53
N LEU A 127 -9.24 10.01 -3.67
CA LEU A 127 -7.84 9.95 -3.29
C LEU A 127 -7.73 9.63 -1.80
N SER A 128 -6.84 8.71 -1.46
CA SER A 128 -6.47 8.40 -0.09
C SER A 128 -4.97 8.57 0.05
N VAL A 129 -4.51 9.33 1.05
CA VAL A 129 -3.10 9.63 1.29
C VAL A 129 -2.74 9.28 2.72
N CYS A 130 -1.63 8.59 2.92
CA CYS A 130 -1.15 8.17 4.23
C CYS A 130 0.38 8.27 4.31
N ASP A 131 0.88 8.78 5.45
CA ASP A 131 2.24 8.50 5.89
C ASP A 131 2.21 7.21 6.72
N PRO A 132 2.85 6.12 6.30
CA PRO A 132 2.80 4.85 7.03
C PRO A 132 3.60 4.87 8.33
N ASN A 133 4.47 5.87 8.52
CA ASN A 133 5.25 6.03 9.74
C ASN A 133 4.39 6.68 10.83
N LEU A 134 4.41 6.12 12.02
CA LEU A 134 3.69 6.67 13.16
C LEU A 134 4.32 7.98 13.67
N ASN A 135 5.58 8.27 13.35
CA ASN A 135 6.31 9.48 13.76
C ASN A 135 6.25 9.75 15.27
N ILE A 136 6.41 8.68 16.06
CA ILE A 136 6.48 8.75 17.53
C ILE A 136 7.91 9.04 17.93
N GLU A 137 8.14 10.10 18.66
CA GLU A 137 9.50 10.56 19.05
C GLU A 137 10.11 9.62 20.10
N GLU A 138 9.32 9.17 21.06
CA GLU A 138 9.76 8.24 22.10
C GLU A 138 9.18 6.83 21.88
N LYS A 139 10.05 5.86 21.65
CA LYS A 139 9.68 4.47 21.41
C LYS A 139 9.70 3.65 22.69
N THR A 140 8.88 4.01 23.67
CA THR A 140 8.70 3.20 24.88
C THR A 140 7.31 2.59 24.94
N TYR A 141 7.16 1.45 25.61
CA TYR A 141 5.85 0.81 25.81
C TYR A 141 4.87 1.66 26.63
N THR A 142 5.34 2.73 27.24
CA THR A 142 4.58 3.64 28.10
C THR A 142 4.33 5.01 27.49
N THR A 143 4.88 5.27 26.30
CA THR A 143 4.73 6.55 25.61
C THR A 143 3.27 6.81 25.25
N LYS A 144 2.75 7.92 25.75
CA LYS A 144 1.42 8.45 25.42
C LYS A 144 1.51 9.65 24.48
N GLU A 145 2.71 9.96 23.99
CA GLU A 145 2.93 11.07 23.07
C GLU A 145 2.16 10.84 21.77
N PRO A 146 1.42 11.82 21.29
CA PRO A 146 0.75 11.73 20.01
C PRO A 146 1.78 11.67 18.88
N SER A 147 1.44 10.98 17.82
CA SER A 147 2.20 11.01 16.57
C SER A 147 2.34 12.46 16.08
N ARG A 148 3.53 12.85 15.65
CA ARG A 148 3.76 14.16 15.07
C ARG A 148 3.09 14.28 13.70
N PRO A 149 2.33 15.37 13.44
CA PRO A 149 1.78 15.63 12.12
C PRO A 149 2.90 15.84 11.08
N ILE A 150 2.77 15.20 9.94
CA ILE A 150 3.70 15.30 8.81
C ILE A 150 2.98 15.84 7.58
N ARG A 151 3.60 16.81 6.94
CA ARG A 151 3.13 17.40 5.69
C ARG A 151 3.63 16.58 4.50
N LYS A 152 2.72 16.15 3.63
CA LYS A 152 3.00 15.49 2.36
C LYS A 152 2.48 16.34 1.21
N GLU A 153 3.29 16.52 0.16
CA GLU A 153 2.90 17.26 -1.04
C GLU A 153 2.84 16.31 -2.25
N ILE A 154 1.65 16.05 -2.75
CA ILE A 154 1.40 15.23 -3.92
C ILE A 154 1.10 16.14 -5.11
N CYS A 155 1.75 15.91 -6.26
CA CYS A 155 1.43 16.60 -7.48
C CYS A 155 0.51 15.75 -8.36
N LEU A 156 -0.66 16.28 -8.68
CA LEU A 156 -1.64 15.67 -9.57
C LEU A 156 -1.62 16.38 -10.92
N LYS A 157 -1.72 15.63 -12.01
CA LYS A 157 -1.88 16.16 -13.35
C LYS A 157 -3.31 16.67 -13.54
N GLY A 158 -3.45 17.87 -14.09
CA GLY A 158 -4.74 18.51 -14.30
C GLY A 158 -5.14 19.45 -13.17
N ARG A 159 -6.31 20.08 -13.34
CA ARG A 159 -6.83 21.11 -12.43
C ARG A 159 -7.90 20.52 -11.51
N TRP A 160 -7.47 20.06 -10.37
CA TRP A 160 -8.33 19.42 -9.37
C TRP A 160 -8.79 20.39 -8.28
N THR A 161 -9.98 20.15 -7.78
CA THR A 161 -10.58 20.83 -6.61
C THR A 161 -11.16 19.80 -5.65
N LEU A 162 -11.19 20.11 -4.35
CA LEU A 162 -11.90 19.29 -3.37
C LEU A 162 -13.41 19.46 -3.57
N LYS A 163 -14.15 18.35 -3.54
CA LYS A 163 -15.62 18.39 -3.53
C LYS A 163 -16.16 19.00 -2.24
N SER A 164 -15.47 18.80 -1.13
CA SER A 164 -15.78 19.39 0.18
C SER A 164 -14.51 19.89 0.84
N PRO A 165 -14.53 21.07 1.50
CA PRO A 165 -13.38 21.58 2.24
C PRO A 165 -12.94 20.63 3.35
N MET A 166 -11.62 20.55 3.59
CA MET A 166 -11.01 19.76 4.66
C MET A 166 -9.93 20.59 5.35
N GLU A 167 -9.89 20.56 6.69
CA GLU A 167 -8.94 21.37 7.48
C GLU A 167 -7.48 20.93 7.29
N ASN A 168 -7.26 19.63 7.09
CA ASN A 168 -5.94 19.04 6.93
C ASN A 168 -5.47 18.91 5.46
N VAL A 169 -6.19 19.53 4.51
CA VAL A 169 -5.91 19.47 3.08
C VAL A 169 -5.95 20.86 2.46
N THR A 170 -4.90 21.22 1.72
CA THR A 170 -4.88 22.44 0.92
C THR A 170 -4.43 22.16 -0.51
N LEU A 171 -4.90 22.97 -1.45
CA LEU A 171 -4.61 22.88 -2.86
C LEU A 171 -4.00 24.17 -3.38
N ARG A 172 -3.01 24.05 -4.26
CA ARG A 172 -2.51 25.15 -5.08
C ARG A 172 -2.35 24.71 -6.52
N GLN A 173 -2.65 25.59 -7.46
CA GLN A 173 -2.37 25.34 -8.88
C GLN A 173 -0.89 25.65 -9.19
N GLN A 174 -0.26 24.81 -9.97
CA GLN A 174 1.10 24.98 -10.44
C GLN A 174 1.17 24.60 -11.94
N GLY A 175 1.02 25.63 -12.79
CA GLY A 175 0.86 25.41 -14.24
C GLY A 175 -0.41 24.62 -14.53
N GLU A 176 -0.27 23.53 -15.26
CA GLU A 176 -1.37 22.61 -15.59
C GLU A 176 -1.64 21.57 -14.49
N ASN A 177 -0.86 21.56 -13.42
CA ASN A 177 -0.97 20.58 -12.34
C ASN A 177 -1.55 21.19 -11.06
N THR A 178 -2.08 20.34 -10.22
CA THR A 178 -2.55 20.68 -8.87
C THR A 178 -1.60 20.08 -7.84
N VAL A 179 -1.05 20.92 -6.97
CA VAL A 179 -0.28 20.45 -5.81
C VAL A 179 -1.21 20.37 -4.62
N LEU A 180 -1.35 19.17 -4.11
CA LEU A 180 -2.13 18.80 -2.96
C LEU A 180 -1.20 18.70 -1.75
N THR A 181 -1.47 19.47 -0.70
CA THR A 181 -0.79 19.35 0.58
C THR A 181 -1.72 18.68 1.59
N VAL A 182 -1.27 17.58 2.18
CA VAL A 182 -2.02 16.79 3.17
C VAL A 182 -1.23 16.73 4.47
N ILE A 183 -1.90 16.94 5.59
CA ILE A 183 -1.32 16.71 6.92
C ILE A 183 -1.71 15.29 7.35
N CYS A 184 -0.73 14.40 7.40
CA CYS A 184 -0.87 13.00 7.82
C CYS A 184 -0.47 12.86 9.29
N GLN A 185 -1.17 12.03 10.04
CA GLN A 185 -0.87 11.74 11.44
C GLN A 185 -1.35 10.35 11.84
N HIS A 186 -0.70 9.71 12.80
CA HIS A 186 -1.04 8.39 13.36
C HIS A 186 -1.05 7.24 12.34
N GLY A 187 -0.40 7.37 11.18
CA GLY A 187 -0.49 6.37 10.12
C GLY A 187 -1.90 6.23 9.52
N GLN A 188 -2.80 7.17 9.80
CA GLN A 188 -4.17 7.12 9.29
C GLN A 188 -4.27 7.69 7.88
N PRO A 189 -5.11 7.10 7.02
CA PRO A 189 -5.37 7.67 5.70
C PRO A 189 -6.22 8.93 5.80
N VAL A 190 -5.91 9.91 4.95
CA VAL A 190 -6.73 11.08 4.68
C VAL A 190 -7.42 10.86 3.34
N GLU A 191 -8.73 10.66 3.38
CA GLU A 191 -9.54 10.36 2.20
C GLU A 191 -10.27 11.62 1.71
N MET A 192 -10.28 11.83 0.40
CA MET A 192 -10.92 12.98 -0.22
C MET A 192 -11.51 12.65 -1.58
N LEU A 193 -12.58 13.32 -1.94
CA LEU A 193 -13.16 13.28 -3.26
C LEU A 193 -12.76 14.56 -4.02
N MET A 194 -12.21 14.39 -5.21
CA MET A 194 -11.69 15.47 -6.03
C MET A 194 -12.38 15.53 -7.38
N GLU A 195 -12.59 16.73 -7.88
CA GLU A 195 -13.25 16.99 -9.17
C GLU A 195 -12.30 17.77 -10.09
N ASN A 196 -12.20 17.32 -11.36
CA ASN A 196 -11.43 17.99 -12.40
C ASN A 196 -12.30 19.04 -13.09
N LYS A 197 -11.76 20.24 -13.23
CA LYS A 197 -12.43 21.39 -13.91
C LYS A 197 -12.27 21.35 -15.40
#